data_32e8a10237357c28c14c8ca72615f5e3
#
_entry.id   32e8a10237357c28c14c8ca72615f5e3
#
_cell.length_a   1.000
_cell.length_b   1.000
_cell.length_c   1.000
_cell.angle_alpha   90.00
_cell.angle_beta   90.00
_cell.angle_gamma   90.00
#
_symmetry.space_group_name_H-M   'P 1'
#
loop_
_entity.id
_entity.type
_entity.pdbx_description
1 polymer ?
#
loop_
_entity_poly.entity_id
_entity_poly.type
_entity_poly.pdbx_seq_one_letter_code
_entity_poly.pdbx_strand_id
1 'polypeptide(L)'
;KRFSDGAQYRFEVPGIQGPKVMSALLEEMDRYDINLHRVTQTKGIMLLTDNEIIEMVKLAKQGQTDLILAIGPRATTDTSASVHTEEGVRMGYRLRGQEQIVRAIEDVKRAVAFGCRSFLVYDEGCLWVLNEMKRAGELPVDIHFKVSAHAGHGNPCSARMLEIIGASSINPVRDIQLQMLASMRQAIDIPIDIHTENPKSTGGFIRHYEVPEMIRVAAPIYLKTGGSVAATHSWD
;
A
#
# COMPACT_ATOMS: atom_id res chain seq x y z
N LYS A 1 -7.32 -15.56 -12.47
CA LYS A 1 -5.92 -15.16 -12.73
C LYS A 1 -5.04 -15.59 -11.55
N ARG A 2 -3.72 -15.55 -11.70
CA ARG A 2 -2.75 -16.00 -10.69
C ARG A 2 -1.51 -15.10 -10.69
N PHE A 3 -0.76 -15.08 -9.61
CA PHE A 3 0.61 -14.58 -9.59
C PHE A 3 1.52 -15.44 -10.50
N SER A 4 2.70 -14.92 -10.84
CA SER A 4 3.65 -15.61 -11.73
C SER A 4 4.12 -16.97 -11.22
N ASP A 5 4.11 -17.18 -9.90
CA ASP A 5 4.42 -18.45 -9.22
C ASP A 5 3.23 -19.40 -9.14
N GLY A 6 2.08 -19.04 -9.70
CA GLY A 6 0.85 -19.82 -9.69
C GLY A 6 -0.05 -19.60 -8.47
N ALA A 7 0.37 -18.83 -7.47
CA ALA A 7 -0.43 -18.52 -6.29
C ALA A 7 -1.66 -17.66 -6.64
N GLN A 8 -2.75 -17.84 -5.91
CA GLN A 8 -3.97 -17.03 -6.06
C GLN A 8 -4.03 -15.90 -5.06
N TYR A 9 -3.38 -16.04 -3.91
CA TYR A 9 -3.35 -15.04 -2.85
C TYR A 9 -1.99 -14.95 -2.18
N ARG A 10 -1.76 -13.83 -1.52
CA ARG A 10 -0.59 -13.53 -0.69
C ARG A 10 -1.03 -12.75 0.53
N PHE A 11 -0.25 -12.81 1.61
CA PHE A 11 -0.52 -12.05 2.83
C PHE A 11 0.26 -10.74 2.85
N GLU A 12 -0.40 -9.71 3.40
CA GLU A 12 0.19 -8.39 3.65
C GLU A 12 -0.17 -7.91 5.06
N VAL A 13 0.81 -7.38 5.79
CA VAL A 13 0.59 -6.67 7.06
C VAL A 13 0.90 -5.19 6.85
N PRO A 14 -0.12 -4.31 6.96
CA PRO A 14 0.06 -2.86 6.90
C PRO A 14 0.40 -2.28 8.28
N GLY A 15 0.90 -1.04 8.30
CA GLY A 15 1.13 -0.30 9.55
C GLY A 15 2.48 -0.58 10.21
N ILE A 16 3.40 -1.20 9.51
CA ILE A 16 4.77 -1.45 9.98
C ILE A 16 5.59 -0.17 9.82
N GLN A 17 5.72 0.59 10.91
CA GLN A 17 6.20 1.97 10.85
C GLN A 17 7.73 2.13 10.96
N GLY A 18 8.46 1.07 11.28
CA GLY A 18 9.93 1.15 11.42
C GLY A 18 10.57 -0.23 11.59
N PRO A 19 11.92 -0.28 11.64
CA PRO A 19 12.66 -1.53 11.62
C PRO A 19 12.42 -2.42 12.84
N LYS A 20 12.25 -1.86 14.04
CA LYS A 20 12.01 -2.66 15.26
C LYS A 20 10.72 -3.49 15.18
N VAL A 21 9.62 -2.84 14.74
CA VAL A 21 8.33 -3.53 14.59
C VAL A 21 8.40 -4.54 13.45
N MET A 22 9.14 -4.21 12.37
CA MET A 22 9.33 -5.13 11.26
C MET A 22 10.12 -6.38 11.67
N SER A 23 11.21 -6.22 12.43
CA SER A 23 12.00 -7.35 12.96
C SER A 23 11.13 -8.28 13.81
N ALA A 24 10.43 -7.71 14.80
CA ALA A 24 9.56 -8.49 15.67
C ALA A 24 8.45 -9.24 14.91
N LEU A 25 7.86 -8.59 13.88
CA LEU A 25 6.87 -9.25 13.03
C LEU A 25 7.48 -10.43 12.26
N LEU A 26 8.63 -10.25 11.65
CA LEU A 26 9.29 -11.30 10.86
C LEU A 26 9.75 -12.47 11.75
N GLU A 27 10.24 -12.20 12.95
CA GLU A 27 10.59 -13.21 13.96
C GLU A 27 9.36 -14.06 14.35
N GLU A 28 8.21 -13.43 14.59
CA GLU A 28 6.98 -14.17 14.89
C GLU A 28 6.44 -14.94 13.68
N MET A 29 6.54 -14.40 12.46
CA MET A 29 6.16 -15.13 11.25
C MET A 29 7.00 -16.40 11.07
N ASP A 30 8.31 -16.29 11.26
CA ASP A 30 9.24 -17.43 11.22
C ASP A 30 8.91 -18.47 12.31
N ARG A 31 8.67 -18.01 13.55
CA ARG A 31 8.29 -18.85 14.67
C ARG A 31 7.03 -19.70 14.40
N TYR A 32 6.06 -19.15 13.67
CA TYR A 32 4.82 -19.85 13.35
C TYR A 32 4.81 -20.50 11.96
N ASP A 33 5.94 -20.50 11.25
CA ASP A 33 6.07 -21.02 9.88
C ASP A 33 5.05 -20.37 8.91
N ILE A 34 4.87 -19.06 9.04
CA ILE A 34 3.95 -18.28 8.20
C ILE A 34 4.74 -17.47 7.18
N ASN A 35 4.52 -17.70 5.91
CA ASN A 35 5.13 -16.91 4.84
C ASN A 35 4.41 -15.56 4.71
N LEU A 36 5.08 -14.47 5.10
CA LEU A 36 4.60 -13.12 4.91
C LEU A 36 5.18 -12.51 3.63
N HIS A 37 4.33 -12.27 2.65
CA HIS A 37 4.75 -11.82 1.32
C HIS A 37 5.00 -10.32 1.22
N ARG A 38 4.35 -9.51 2.10
CA ARG A 38 4.43 -8.05 1.99
C ARG A 38 4.21 -7.36 3.34
N VAL A 39 5.00 -6.33 3.59
CA VAL A 39 4.78 -5.36 4.67
C VAL A 39 4.62 -3.96 4.11
N THR A 40 3.78 -3.14 4.72
CA THR A 40 3.56 -1.76 4.26
C THR A 40 3.74 -0.77 5.40
N GLN A 41 4.72 0.14 5.25
CA GLN A 41 4.86 1.34 6.06
C GLN A 41 3.86 2.39 5.53
N THR A 42 3.04 2.97 6.37
CA THR A 42 1.89 3.78 5.95
C THR A 42 1.98 5.26 6.32
N LYS A 43 2.96 5.66 7.14
CA LYS A 43 3.08 7.06 7.60
C LYS A 43 3.84 7.96 6.64
N GLY A 44 4.78 7.44 5.90
CA GLY A 44 5.56 8.18 4.91
C GLY A 44 7.08 8.01 5.07
N ILE A 45 7.78 7.95 3.94
CA ILE A 45 9.25 7.84 3.87
C ILE A 45 9.92 9.00 4.60
N MET A 46 9.34 10.20 4.50
CA MET A 46 9.85 11.42 5.13
C MET A 46 9.99 11.34 6.65
N LEU A 47 9.34 10.38 7.31
CA LEU A 47 9.43 10.15 8.76
C LEU A 47 10.50 9.14 9.15
N LEU A 48 11.17 8.54 8.17
CA LEU A 48 12.24 7.58 8.36
C LEU A 48 13.61 8.23 8.13
N THR A 49 14.56 7.91 8.98
CA THR A 49 15.97 8.21 8.73
C THR A 49 16.52 7.29 7.65
N ASP A 50 17.66 7.65 7.06
CA ASP A 50 18.34 6.80 6.07
C ASP A 50 18.67 5.42 6.63
N ASN A 51 19.17 5.37 7.87
CA ASN A 51 19.49 4.11 8.54
C ASN A 51 18.27 3.21 8.74
N GLU A 52 17.12 3.78 9.07
CA GLU A 52 15.87 3.01 9.21
C GLU A 52 15.41 2.44 7.87
N ILE A 53 15.51 3.20 6.78
CA ILE A 53 15.18 2.71 5.43
C ILE A 53 16.14 1.56 5.05
N ILE A 54 17.44 1.74 5.24
CA ILE A 54 18.45 0.72 4.95
C ILE A 54 18.16 -0.56 5.74
N GLU A 55 17.88 -0.43 7.04
CA GLU A 55 17.59 -1.56 7.91
C GLU A 55 16.30 -2.29 7.49
N MET A 56 15.21 -1.56 7.19
CA MET A 56 13.96 -2.15 6.69
C MET A 56 14.16 -2.89 5.36
N VAL A 57 14.94 -2.32 4.44
CA VAL A 57 15.28 -2.99 3.16
C VAL A 57 16.09 -4.27 3.40
N LYS A 58 17.04 -4.24 4.34
CA LYS A 58 17.81 -5.43 4.74
C LYS A 58 16.90 -6.52 5.33
N LEU A 59 16.04 -6.16 6.28
CA LEU A 59 15.07 -7.07 6.89
C LEU A 59 14.12 -7.68 5.84
N ALA A 60 13.63 -6.87 4.89
CA ALA A 60 12.79 -7.34 3.81
C ALA A 60 13.47 -8.42 2.96
N LYS A 61 14.75 -8.20 2.61
CA LYS A 61 15.55 -9.18 1.86
C LYS A 61 15.79 -10.46 2.65
N GLN A 62 16.08 -10.36 3.94
CA GLN A 62 16.30 -11.52 4.82
C GLN A 62 15.02 -12.34 5.00
N GLY A 63 13.87 -11.68 5.21
CA GLY A 63 12.57 -12.34 5.37
C GLY A 63 11.89 -12.69 4.05
N GLN A 64 12.52 -12.48 2.89
CA GLN A 64 11.94 -12.69 1.56
C GLN A 64 10.55 -12.06 1.40
N THR A 65 10.35 -10.89 2.03
CA THR A 65 9.10 -10.12 2.01
C THR A 65 9.24 -8.83 1.22
N ASP A 66 8.20 -8.42 0.52
CA ASP A 66 8.17 -7.15 -0.23
C ASP A 66 7.92 -5.99 0.76
N LEU A 67 8.81 -4.99 0.76
CA LEU A 67 8.68 -3.79 1.58
C LEU A 67 8.05 -2.67 0.76
N ILE A 68 6.85 -2.24 1.13
CA ILE A 68 6.21 -1.05 0.56
C ILE A 68 6.38 0.13 1.50
N LEU A 69 6.94 1.23 0.99
CA LEU A 69 7.04 2.49 1.70
C LEU A 69 6.03 3.50 1.16
N ALA A 70 5.28 4.13 2.07
CA ALA A 70 4.33 5.18 1.69
C ALA A 70 5.07 6.45 1.29
N ILE A 71 4.71 7.03 0.15
CA ILE A 71 5.27 8.30 -0.28
C ILE A 71 4.57 9.47 0.42
N GLY A 72 5.31 10.55 0.65
CA GLY A 72 4.85 11.81 1.22
C GLY A 72 5.59 12.97 0.57
N PRO A 73 5.37 14.21 1.03
CA PRO A 73 4.35 14.61 1.99
C PRO A 73 2.93 14.53 1.42
N ARG A 74 1.96 14.68 2.33
CA ARG A 74 0.53 14.73 1.99
C ARG A 74 -0.08 15.93 2.70
N ALA A 75 -1.27 16.39 2.28
CA ALA A 75 -1.93 17.49 2.95
C ALA A 75 -2.16 17.24 4.46
N THR A 76 -2.32 15.98 4.89
CA THR A 76 -2.42 15.59 6.31
C THR A 76 -1.13 15.75 7.11
N THR A 77 0.00 15.96 6.45
CA THR A 77 1.32 16.12 7.07
C THR A 77 1.93 17.49 6.77
N ASP A 78 1.15 18.40 6.22
CA ASP A 78 1.53 19.74 5.84
C ASP A 78 0.55 20.78 6.38
N THR A 79 0.85 22.06 6.22
CA THR A 79 0.09 23.21 6.71
C THR A 79 -1.16 23.49 5.89
N SER A 80 -2.11 22.57 5.88
CA SER A 80 -3.36 22.72 5.15
C SER A 80 -4.54 22.87 6.12
N ALA A 81 -5.12 24.08 6.23
CA ALA A 81 -6.19 24.37 7.16
C ALA A 81 -7.40 23.44 7.01
N SER A 82 -7.75 23.05 5.78
CA SER A 82 -8.93 22.22 5.53
C SER A 82 -8.78 20.78 6.03
N VAL A 83 -7.56 20.24 6.19
CA VAL A 83 -7.37 18.87 6.72
C VAL A 83 -7.64 18.77 8.23
N HIS A 84 -7.76 19.90 8.92
CA HIS A 84 -8.15 19.95 10.33
C HIS A 84 -9.67 19.96 10.52
N THR A 85 -10.45 19.93 9.46
CA THR A 85 -11.91 19.78 9.49
C THR A 85 -12.29 18.31 9.31
N GLU A 86 -13.48 17.93 9.80
CA GLU A 86 -13.99 16.56 9.70
C GLU A 86 -14.07 16.06 8.24
N GLU A 87 -14.52 16.93 7.33
CA GLU A 87 -14.61 16.60 5.90
C GLU A 87 -13.25 16.67 5.21
N GLY A 88 -12.44 17.65 5.53
CA GLY A 88 -11.16 17.91 4.88
C GLY A 88 -10.11 16.83 5.15
N VAL A 89 -10.16 16.15 6.30
CA VAL A 89 -9.24 15.05 6.62
C VAL A 89 -9.34 13.90 5.63
N ARG A 90 -10.51 13.67 5.05
CA ARG A 90 -10.75 12.63 4.04
C ARG A 90 -10.04 12.92 2.71
N MET A 91 -9.87 14.20 2.37
CA MET A 91 -9.16 14.67 1.18
C MET A 91 -7.66 14.90 1.43
N GLY A 92 -7.21 14.73 2.65
CA GLY A 92 -5.85 15.04 3.08
C GLY A 92 -4.77 14.09 2.57
N TYR A 93 -5.15 13.02 1.90
CA TYR A 93 -4.20 12.07 1.30
C TYR A 93 -3.71 12.51 -0.09
N ARG A 94 -4.38 13.45 -0.74
CA ARG A 94 -3.98 14.00 -2.04
C ARG A 94 -2.80 14.96 -1.87
N LEU A 95 -1.97 15.04 -2.91
CA LEU A 95 -0.91 16.03 -2.99
C LEU A 95 -1.48 17.38 -3.45
N ARG A 96 -0.95 18.46 -2.91
CA ARG A 96 -1.39 19.83 -3.23
C ARG A 96 -0.22 20.65 -3.72
N GLY A 97 -0.42 21.25 -4.89
CA GLY A 97 0.59 22.10 -5.52
C GLY A 97 1.81 21.33 -6.00
N GLN A 98 2.68 22.01 -6.69
CA GLN A 98 3.89 21.46 -7.28
C GLN A 98 4.90 20.98 -6.24
N GLU A 99 5.05 21.72 -5.13
CA GLU A 99 6.04 21.40 -4.10
C GLU A 99 5.83 20.02 -3.47
N GLN A 100 4.59 19.62 -3.20
CA GLN A 100 4.32 18.31 -2.63
C GLN A 100 4.63 17.19 -3.64
N ILE A 101 4.40 17.41 -4.94
CA ILE A 101 4.78 16.46 -5.99
C ILE A 101 6.30 16.31 -6.05
N VAL A 102 7.05 17.42 -6.07
CA VAL A 102 8.52 17.39 -6.12
C VAL A 102 9.08 16.66 -4.89
N ARG A 103 8.60 16.97 -3.68
CA ARG A 103 9.03 16.31 -2.45
C ARG A 103 8.70 14.82 -2.44
N ALA A 104 7.54 14.42 -2.96
CA ALA A 104 7.17 13.01 -3.10
C ALA A 104 8.11 12.26 -4.05
N ILE A 105 8.51 12.88 -5.17
CA ILE A 105 9.48 12.33 -6.12
C ILE A 105 10.85 12.17 -5.45
N GLU A 106 11.32 13.18 -4.73
CA GLU A 106 12.62 13.11 -4.03
C GLU A 106 12.62 12.06 -2.91
N ASP A 107 11.52 11.87 -2.19
CA ASP A 107 11.36 10.77 -1.23
C ASP A 107 11.48 9.39 -1.91
N VAL A 108 10.85 9.21 -3.09
CA VAL A 108 10.98 7.98 -3.87
C VAL A 108 12.42 7.76 -4.30
N LYS A 109 13.08 8.76 -4.88
CA LYS A 109 14.50 8.67 -5.30
C LYS A 109 15.41 8.30 -4.14
N ARG A 110 15.19 8.93 -2.98
CA ARG A 110 15.95 8.63 -1.75
C ARG A 110 15.79 7.17 -1.33
N ALA A 111 14.58 6.66 -1.26
CA ALA A 111 14.34 5.27 -0.88
C ALA A 111 14.86 4.27 -1.93
N VAL A 112 14.76 4.60 -3.22
CA VAL A 112 15.34 3.83 -4.34
C VAL A 112 16.84 3.71 -4.20
N ALA A 113 17.54 4.81 -3.82
CA ALA A 113 18.99 4.80 -3.61
C ALA A 113 19.42 3.81 -2.50
N PHE A 114 18.56 3.56 -1.51
CA PHE A 114 18.79 2.55 -0.45
C PHE A 114 18.24 1.16 -0.80
N GLY A 115 17.73 0.97 -2.02
CA GLY A 115 17.32 -0.33 -2.53
C GLY A 115 15.83 -0.68 -2.36
N CYS A 116 14.99 0.25 -1.90
CA CYS A 116 13.54 0.06 -1.93
C CYS A 116 13.04 0.04 -3.37
N ARG A 117 12.04 -0.81 -3.66
CA ARG A 117 11.47 -0.98 -5.00
C ARG A 117 9.95 -0.90 -5.04
N SER A 118 9.28 -0.80 -3.89
CA SER A 118 7.82 -0.78 -3.85
C SER A 118 7.30 0.41 -3.03
N PHE A 119 6.31 1.13 -3.59
CA PHE A 119 5.82 2.38 -3.04
C PHE A 119 4.30 2.42 -2.97
N LEU A 120 3.76 2.96 -1.86
CA LEU A 120 2.34 3.22 -1.69
C LEU A 120 2.01 4.65 -2.10
N VAL A 121 1.17 4.79 -3.13
CA VAL A 121 0.79 6.06 -3.74
C VAL A 121 -0.65 6.39 -3.39
N TYR A 122 -0.94 7.66 -3.11
CA TYR A 122 -2.27 8.15 -2.73
C TYR A 122 -2.92 9.07 -3.78
N ASP A 123 -2.14 9.49 -4.77
CA ASP A 123 -2.52 10.51 -5.75
C ASP A 123 -2.22 10.00 -7.17
N GLU A 124 -3.21 10.06 -8.06
CA GLU A 124 -3.10 9.53 -9.42
C GLU A 124 -2.15 10.35 -10.28
N GLY A 125 -2.11 11.68 -10.06
CA GLY A 125 -1.17 12.56 -10.76
C GLY A 125 0.27 12.21 -10.41
N CYS A 126 0.54 11.96 -9.11
CA CYS A 126 1.85 11.49 -8.66
C CYS A 126 2.19 10.11 -9.24
N LEU A 127 1.24 9.17 -9.26
CA LEU A 127 1.43 7.87 -9.89
C LEU A 127 1.82 8.00 -11.36
N TRP A 128 1.08 8.82 -12.10
CA TRP A 128 1.37 9.06 -13.51
C TRP A 128 2.78 9.60 -13.73
N VAL A 129 3.18 10.65 -13.01
CA VAL A 129 4.53 11.24 -13.11
C VAL A 129 5.61 10.20 -12.79
N LEU A 130 5.49 9.47 -11.69
CA LEU A 130 6.46 8.44 -11.31
C LEU A 130 6.57 7.32 -12.36
N ASN A 131 5.44 6.96 -13.01
CA ASN A 131 5.46 5.98 -14.08
C ASN A 131 6.10 6.52 -15.36
N GLU A 132 5.90 7.80 -15.71
CA GLU A 132 6.62 8.44 -16.82
C GLU A 132 8.13 8.50 -16.54
N MET A 133 8.56 8.82 -15.31
CA MET A 133 9.97 8.78 -14.91
C MET A 133 10.55 7.34 -15.02
N LYS A 134 9.78 6.32 -14.65
CA LYS A 134 10.16 4.92 -14.86
C LYS A 134 10.34 4.60 -16.35
N ARG A 135 9.43 5.05 -17.20
CA ARG A 135 9.51 4.86 -18.67
C ARG A 135 10.71 5.60 -19.29
N ALA A 136 11.02 6.78 -18.75
CA ALA A 136 12.18 7.57 -19.17
C ALA A 136 13.54 7.02 -18.67
N GLY A 137 13.53 5.99 -17.81
CA GLY A 137 14.75 5.44 -17.21
C GLY A 137 15.31 6.25 -16.05
N GLU A 138 14.57 7.22 -15.54
CA GLU A 138 14.93 8.01 -14.36
C GLU A 138 14.69 7.26 -13.05
N LEU A 139 13.81 6.26 -13.08
CA LEU A 139 13.57 5.31 -12.00
C LEU A 139 13.79 3.88 -12.49
N PRO A 140 14.17 2.95 -11.58
CA PRO A 140 14.40 1.55 -11.94
C PRO A 140 13.18 0.90 -12.60
N VAL A 141 13.40 0.04 -13.58
CA VAL A 141 12.33 -0.66 -14.30
C VAL A 141 11.55 -1.64 -13.42
N ASP A 142 12.17 -2.15 -12.36
CA ASP A 142 11.63 -3.09 -11.39
C ASP A 142 10.86 -2.43 -10.23
N ILE A 143 10.61 -1.11 -10.33
CA ILE A 143 9.84 -0.38 -9.32
C ILE A 143 8.34 -0.70 -9.42
N HIS A 144 7.69 -0.85 -8.27
CA HIS A 144 6.27 -1.14 -8.15
C HIS A 144 5.52 -0.02 -7.44
N PHE A 145 4.37 0.36 -7.98
CA PHE A 145 3.48 1.36 -7.40
C PHE A 145 2.16 0.73 -6.98
N LYS A 146 1.90 0.70 -5.70
CA LYS A 146 0.64 0.28 -5.10
C LYS A 146 -0.26 1.48 -4.85
N VAL A 147 -1.51 1.46 -5.29
CA VAL A 147 -2.47 2.54 -5.02
C VAL A 147 -3.20 2.27 -3.70
N SER A 148 -3.24 3.27 -2.84
CA SER A 148 -3.85 3.18 -1.50
C SER A 148 -5.37 3.17 -1.53
N ALA A 149 -6.00 2.50 -0.56
CA ALA A 149 -7.44 2.59 -0.30
C ALA A 149 -7.92 4.02 0.00
N HIS A 150 -7.03 4.86 0.54
CA HIS A 150 -7.34 6.29 0.78
C HIS A 150 -7.42 7.13 -0.50
N ALA A 151 -7.04 6.58 -1.65
CA ALA A 151 -7.33 7.20 -2.95
C ALA A 151 -8.82 7.14 -3.32
N GLY A 152 -9.60 6.23 -2.68
CA GLY A 152 -11.06 6.21 -2.76
C GLY A 152 -11.65 5.45 -3.95
N HIS A 153 -10.86 4.60 -4.62
CA HIS A 153 -11.30 3.86 -5.80
C HIS A 153 -12.09 2.60 -5.42
N GLY A 154 -13.20 2.34 -6.13
CA GLY A 154 -14.08 1.20 -5.82
C GLY A 154 -14.90 0.70 -7.01
N ASN A 155 -14.51 1.03 -8.26
CA ASN A 155 -15.24 0.62 -9.46
C ASN A 155 -14.29 0.18 -10.58
N PRO A 156 -14.77 -0.61 -11.57
CA PRO A 156 -13.93 -1.16 -12.64
C PRO A 156 -13.29 -0.10 -13.54
N CYS A 157 -13.94 1.03 -13.78
CA CYS A 157 -13.39 2.08 -14.64
C CYS A 157 -12.18 2.77 -13.99
N SER A 158 -12.30 3.12 -12.71
CA SER A 158 -11.18 3.71 -11.98
C SER A 158 -10.03 2.70 -11.81
N ALA A 159 -10.33 1.42 -11.58
CA ALA A 159 -9.32 0.38 -11.50
C ALA A 159 -8.53 0.26 -12.83
N ARG A 160 -9.24 0.26 -13.97
CA ARG A 160 -8.63 0.20 -15.28
C ARG A 160 -7.78 1.44 -15.58
N MET A 161 -8.27 2.62 -15.22
CA MET A 161 -7.49 3.87 -15.36
C MET A 161 -6.18 3.78 -14.57
N LEU A 162 -6.22 3.33 -13.32
CA LEU A 162 -5.02 3.20 -12.47
C LEU A 162 -4.00 2.22 -13.07
N GLU A 163 -4.46 1.09 -13.59
CA GLU A 163 -3.59 0.13 -14.28
C GLU A 163 -2.91 0.76 -15.49
N ILE A 164 -3.65 1.50 -16.31
CA ILE A 164 -3.12 2.20 -17.51
C ILE A 164 -2.04 3.22 -17.13
N ILE A 165 -2.23 3.98 -16.06
CA ILE A 165 -1.26 4.99 -15.63
C ILE A 165 -0.11 4.43 -14.78
N GLY A 166 -0.03 3.09 -14.60
CA GLY A 166 1.15 2.42 -14.09
C GLY A 166 1.04 1.82 -12.69
N ALA A 167 -0.16 1.66 -12.15
CA ALA A 167 -0.34 0.91 -10.90
C ALA A 167 0.10 -0.55 -11.07
N SER A 168 0.84 -1.06 -10.09
CA SER A 168 1.27 -2.47 -10.00
C SER A 168 0.35 -3.31 -9.12
N SER A 169 -0.40 -2.69 -8.23
CA SER A 169 -1.54 -3.25 -7.51
C SER A 169 -2.47 -2.14 -7.01
N ILE A 170 -3.72 -2.48 -6.73
CA ILE A 170 -4.75 -1.54 -6.31
C ILE A 170 -5.37 -2.00 -5.01
N ASN A 171 -5.38 -1.12 -4.00
CA ASN A 171 -6.16 -1.32 -2.80
C ASN A 171 -7.45 -0.50 -2.91
N PRO A 172 -8.60 -1.12 -3.20
CA PRO A 172 -9.87 -0.42 -3.31
C PRO A 172 -10.37 0.08 -1.94
N VAL A 173 -11.49 0.79 -1.94
CA VAL A 173 -12.21 1.14 -0.71
C VAL A 173 -12.43 -0.12 0.15
N ARG A 174 -12.34 0.06 1.47
CA ARG A 174 -12.18 -1.08 2.40
C ARG A 174 -13.43 -1.94 2.57
N ASP A 175 -14.61 -1.33 2.44
CA ASP A 175 -15.93 -1.96 2.55
C ASP A 175 -16.46 -2.53 1.23
N ILE A 176 -15.59 -2.71 0.25
CA ILE A 176 -15.96 -3.23 -1.07
C ILE A 176 -16.57 -4.63 -0.99
N GLN A 177 -17.68 -4.83 -1.70
CA GLN A 177 -18.43 -6.10 -1.72
C GLN A 177 -17.88 -7.06 -2.79
N LEU A 178 -18.23 -8.34 -2.68
CA LEU A 178 -17.76 -9.40 -3.59
C LEU A 178 -18.12 -9.14 -5.06
N GLN A 179 -19.33 -8.62 -5.33
CA GLN A 179 -19.76 -8.28 -6.70
C GLN A 179 -18.91 -7.13 -7.29
N MET A 180 -18.57 -6.14 -6.48
CA MET A 180 -17.71 -5.03 -6.89
C MET A 180 -16.28 -5.54 -7.17
N LEU A 181 -15.74 -6.42 -6.32
CA LEU A 181 -14.44 -7.06 -6.53
C LEU A 181 -14.42 -7.88 -7.83
N ALA A 182 -15.47 -8.65 -8.10
CA ALA A 182 -15.61 -9.42 -9.33
C ALA A 182 -15.61 -8.53 -10.58
N SER A 183 -16.34 -7.40 -10.54
CA SER A 183 -16.36 -6.45 -11.65
C SER A 183 -15.01 -5.74 -11.87
N MET A 184 -14.32 -5.38 -10.79
CA MET A 184 -12.96 -4.82 -10.89
C MET A 184 -11.98 -5.85 -11.47
N ARG A 185 -12.05 -7.12 -11.04
CA ARG A 185 -11.20 -8.20 -11.59
C ARG A 185 -11.38 -8.42 -13.08
N GLN A 186 -12.57 -8.23 -13.60
CA GLN A 186 -12.80 -8.31 -15.04
C GLN A 186 -12.13 -7.18 -15.83
N ALA A 187 -11.97 -6.02 -15.22
CA ALA A 187 -11.43 -4.82 -15.88
C ALA A 187 -9.90 -4.76 -15.87
N ILE A 188 -9.21 -5.42 -14.93
CA ILE A 188 -7.76 -5.29 -14.70
C ILE A 188 -7.05 -6.65 -14.63
N ASP A 189 -5.73 -6.64 -14.83
CA ASP A 189 -4.85 -7.81 -14.68
C ASP A 189 -4.00 -7.79 -13.42
N ILE A 190 -3.66 -6.60 -12.92
CA ILE A 190 -2.84 -6.42 -11.72
C ILE A 190 -3.53 -6.92 -10.45
N PRO A 191 -2.79 -7.31 -9.40
CA PRO A 191 -3.36 -7.74 -8.13
C PRO A 191 -4.27 -6.70 -7.47
N ILE A 192 -5.28 -7.20 -6.75
CA ILE A 192 -6.15 -6.38 -5.90
C ILE A 192 -5.78 -6.64 -4.44
N ASP A 193 -5.55 -5.58 -3.69
CA ASP A 193 -5.19 -5.65 -2.26
C ASP A 193 -6.47 -5.46 -1.42
N ILE A 194 -6.89 -6.48 -0.69
CA ILE A 194 -8.18 -6.51 0.00
C ILE A 194 -7.98 -6.49 1.51
N HIS A 195 -8.62 -5.55 2.19
CA HIS A 195 -8.70 -5.56 3.64
C HIS A 195 -9.66 -6.66 4.13
N THR A 196 -9.15 -7.60 4.92
CA THR A 196 -9.97 -8.63 5.58
C THR A 196 -10.49 -8.17 6.93
N GLU A 197 -9.91 -7.10 7.46
CA GLU A 197 -10.30 -6.43 8.69
C GLU A 197 -9.90 -4.95 8.67
N ASN A 198 -10.60 -4.13 9.44
CA ASN A 198 -10.36 -2.70 9.53
C ASN A 198 -10.42 -2.18 10.95
N PRO A 199 -9.62 -1.16 11.30
CA PRO A 199 -9.74 -0.46 12.56
C PRO A 199 -11.09 0.28 12.66
N LYS A 200 -11.52 0.57 13.89
CA LYS A 200 -12.77 1.29 14.18
C LYS A 200 -12.87 2.63 13.41
N SER A 201 -11.75 3.33 13.24
CA SER A 201 -11.68 4.58 12.48
C SER A 201 -12.08 4.47 10.99
N THR A 202 -12.17 3.25 10.46
CA THR A 202 -12.53 2.98 9.06
C THR A 202 -13.59 1.89 8.91
N GLY A 203 -14.47 1.77 9.93
CA GLY A 203 -15.62 0.88 9.90
C GLY A 203 -15.60 -0.27 10.91
N GLY A 204 -14.42 -0.66 11.42
CA GLY A 204 -14.29 -1.66 12.51
C GLY A 204 -14.79 -3.06 12.18
N PHE A 205 -14.82 -3.46 10.92
CA PHE A 205 -15.35 -4.77 10.51
C PHE A 205 -14.25 -5.83 10.38
N ILE A 206 -14.65 -7.09 10.51
CA ILE A 206 -13.84 -8.29 10.30
C ILE A 206 -14.57 -9.18 9.28
N ARG A 207 -13.86 -9.62 8.22
CA ARG A 207 -14.42 -10.36 7.08
C ARG A 207 -13.62 -11.63 6.76
N HIS A 208 -12.97 -12.22 7.72
CA HIS A 208 -12.09 -13.37 7.47
C HIS A 208 -12.83 -14.57 6.86
N TYR A 209 -14.10 -14.75 7.22
CA TYR A 209 -14.95 -15.81 6.66
C TYR A 209 -15.30 -15.62 5.17
N GLU A 210 -15.15 -14.41 4.61
CA GLU A 210 -15.35 -14.14 3.18
C GLU A 210 -14.10 -14.41 2.32
N VAL A 211 -12.93 -14.65 2.94
CA VAL A 211 -11.65 -14.81 2.24
C VAL A 211 -11.69 -15.85 1.10
N PRO A 212 -12.29 -17.05 1.25
CA PRO A 212 -12.38 -18.00 0.15
C PRO A 212 -13.10 -17.43 -1.08
N GLU A 213 -14.18 -16.68 -0.88
CA GLU A 213 -14.93 -16.03 -1.95
C GLU A 213 -14.17 -14.83 -2.54
N MET A 214 -13.46 -14.05 -1.73
CA MET A 214 -12.57 -13.00 -2.23
C MET A 214 -11.53 -13.56 -3.18
N ILE A 215 -10.89 -14.69 -2.82
CA ILE A 215 -9.92 -15.38 -3.67
C ILE A 215 -10.59 -15.84 -4.96
N ARG A 216 -11.73 -16.50 -4.85
CA ARG A 216 -12.46 -17.05 -6.00
C ARG A 216 -12.83 -16.00 -7.04
N VAL A 217 -13.29 -14.82 -6.61
CA VAL A 217 -13.82 -13.78 -7.52
C VAL A 217 -12.76 -12.77 -7.97
N ALA A 218 -11.67 -12.57 -7.19
CA ALA A 218 -10.75 -11.47 -7.41
C ALA A 218 -9.27 -11.85 -7.57
N ALA A 219 -8.89 -13.14 -7.51
CA ALA A 219 -7.49 -13.53 -7.65
C ALA A 219 -6.84 -13.01 -8.95
N PRO A 220 -5.54 -12.61 -8.93
CA PRO A 220 -4.62 -12.64 -7.79
C PRO A 220 -4.88 -11.50 -6.79
N ILE A 221 -4.79 -11.79 -5.50
CA ILE A 221 -5.07 -10.82 -4.44
C ILE A 221 -3.99 -10.83 -3.35
N TYR A 222 -3.84 -9.67 -2.69
CA TYR A 222 -3.20 -9.57 -1.38
C TYR A 222 -4.27 -9.45 -0.30
N LEU A 223 -4.21 -10.33 0.68
CA LEU A 223 -5.06 -10.30 1.87
C LEU A 223 -4.37 -9.47 2.94
N LYS A 224 -4.96 -8.34 3.29
CA LYS A 224 -4.42 -7.42 4.29
C LYS A 224 -5.05 -7.69 5.65
N THR A 225 -4.22 -8.01 6.62
CA THR A 225 -4.63 -8.34 7.99
C THR A 225 -3.80 -7.57 9.03
N GLY A 226 -4.18 -7.63 10.31
CA GLY A 226 -3.48 -6.97 11.42
C GLY A 226 -3.89 -5.52 11.66
N GLY A 227 -4.81 -4.96 10.86
CA GLY A 227 -5.23 -3.56 10.97
C GLY A 227 -6.28 -3.28 12.04
N SER A 228 -7.09 -4.25 12.43
CA SER A 228 -8.20 -4.05 13.38
C SER A 228 -7.72 -3.87 14.82
N VAL A 229 -6.67 -4.55 15.19
CA VAL A 229 -6.12 -4.57 16.55
C VAL A 229 -5.37 -3.27 16.89
N ALA A 230 -4.66 -2.72 15.92
CA ALA A 230 -3.82 -1.53 16.11
C ALA A 230 -4.58 -0.25 16.52
N ALA A 231 -5.91 -0.22 16.36
CA ALA A 231 -6.72 0.96 16.69
C ALA A 231 -7.44 0.87 18.05
N THR A 232 -7.47 -0.29 18.69
CA THR A 232 -8.22 -0.54 19.92
C THR A 232 -7.36 -0.81 21.13
N HIS A 233 -6.10 -1.14 20.92
CA HIS A 233 -5.15 -1.41 22.00
C HIS A 233 -3.82 -0.74 21.66
N SER A 234 -3.33 0.12 22.53
CA SER A 234 -1.93 0.48 22.57
C SER A 234 -1.18 -0.77 23.05
N TRP A 235 -0.42 -1.35 22.18
CA TRP A 235 0.62 -2.30 22.55
C TRP A 235 1.84 -1.47 22.98
N ASP A 236 1.80 -0.96 24.18
CA ASP A 236 2.94 -0.27 24.80
C ASP A 236 3.86 -1.29 25.47
#